data_d34ca635ee44a68eb15f3df9d39422b9
#
_entry.id   d34ca635ee44a68eb15f3df9d39422b9
#
_cell.length_a   1.000
_cell.length_b   1.000
_cell.length_c   1.000
_cell.angle_alpha   90.00
_cell.angle_beta   90.00
_cell.angle_gamma   90.00
#
_symmetry.space_group_name_H-M   'P 1'
#
loop_
_entity.id
_entity.type
_entity.pdbx_description
1 polymer ?
#
loop_
_entity_poly.entity_id
_entity_poly.type
_entity_poly.pdbx_seq_one_letter_code
_entity_poly.pdbx_strand_id
1 'polypeptide(L)'
;WVKDIKEQLKIKNLTIHQSDYGDLPDFQKINFDNDIVFNWNGTTSGVCLPNADWISDNRKGLTICDATSAVFAMDMDWHKLDVITWSWQKVLGGEAAHGMIALSPKSLERLSEYQPTWPIPKIFRLANNKKVIEGIFKGETINTPSMLCVEDAIDALNWIQSIGGSKGSIDK
;
A
#
# COMPACT_ATOMS: atom_id res chain seq x y z
N TRP A 1 -7.38 -5.33 8.96
CA TRP A 1 -7.45 -5.74 7.56
C TRP A 1 -8.22 -7.04 7.38
N VAL A 2 -7.81 -8.18 7.98
CA VAL A 2 -8.49 -9.49 7.80
C VAL A 2 -9.98 -9.40 8.11
N LYS A 3 -10.35 -8.76 9.24
CA LYS A 3 -11.75 -8.55 9.61
C LYS A 3 -12.50 -7.72 8.56
N ASP A 4 -11.91 -6.64 8.09
CA ASP A 4 -12.53 -5.74 7.12
C ASP A 4 -12.70 -6.42 5.76
N ILE A 5 -11.69 -7.15 5.29
CA ILE A 5 -11.77 -7.95 4.06
C ILE A 5 -12.91 -8.96 4.16
N LYS A 6 -13.01 -9.67 5.29
CA LYS A 6 -14.02 -10.69 5.50
C LYS A 6 -15.44 -10.13 5.65
N GLU A 7 -15.59 -9.10 6.47
CA GLU A 7 -16.90 -8.61 6.89
C GLU A 7 -17.43 -7.48 5.99
N GLN A 8 -16.55 -6.56 5.55
CA GLN A 8 -16.95 -5.38 4.79
C GLN A 8 -16.90 -5.63 3.28
N LEU A 9 -15.81 -6.19 2.78
CA LEU A 9 -15.68 -6.50 1.35
C LEU A 9 -16.42 -7.78 0.95
N LYS A 10 -16.86 -8.60 1.92
CA LYS A 10 -17.65 -9.83 1.71
C LYS A 10 -16.99 -10.79 0.73
N ILE A 11 -15.68 -10.87 0.75
CA ILE A 11 -14.91 -11.79 -0.08
C ILE A 11 -15.22 -13.23 0.36
N LYS A 12 -15.75 -14.03 -0.55
CA LYS A 12 -16.17 -15.43 -0.26
C LYS A 12 -15.00 -16.41 -0.20
N ASN A 13 -14.02 -16.22 -1.09
CA ASN A 13 -12.85 -17.09 -1.22
C ASN A 13 -11.66 -16.40 -0.57
N LEU A 14 -11.57 -16.47 0.75
CA LEU A 14 -10.50 -15.88 1.55
C LEU A 14 -9.69 -17.00 2.20
N THR A 15 -8.39 -17.05 1.90
CA THR A 15 -7.41 -17.86 2.63
C THR A 15 -6.61 -16.95 3.55
N ILE A 16 -6.50 -17.33 4.81
CA ILE A 16 -5.74 -16.57 5.81
C ILE A 16 -4.49 -17.39 6.17
N HIS A 17 -3.31 -16.80 5.91
CA HIS A 17 -2.04 -17.32 6.37
C HIS A 17 -1.67 -16.60 7.65
N GLN A 18 -1.50 -17.34 8.74
CA GLN A 18 -1.17 -16.79 10.06
C GLN A 18 -0.11 -17.63 10.75
N SER A 19 0.58 -17.02 11.68
CA SER A 19 1.59 -17.61 12.56
C SER A 19 1.33 -17.15 13.99
N ASP A 20 2.14 -17.61 14.94
CA ASP A 20 2.13 -17.12 16.30
C ASP A 20 2.59 -15.66 16.36
N TYR A 21 2.25 -14.98 17.46
CA TYR A 21 2.64 -13.60 17.67
C TYR A 21 4.17 -13.45 17.68
N GLY A 22 4.68 -12.61 16.79
CA GLY A 22 6.10 -12.41 16.62
C GLY A 22 6.73 -13.17 15.46
N ASP A 23 5.97 -14.05 14.80
CA ASP A 23 6.46 -14.87 13.69
C ASP A 23 5.85 -14.49 12.34
N LEU A 24 6.56 -14.82 11.26
CA LEU A 24 6.06 -14.69 9.90
C LEU A 24 5.34 -15.97 9.47
N PRO A 25 4.27 -15.87 8.65
CA PRO A 25 3.61 -17.04 8.11
C PRO A 25 4.50 -17.78 7.09
N ASP A 26 4.14 -19.04 6.83
CA ASP A 26 4.81 -19.86 5.82
C ASP A 26 4.46 -19.36 4.40
N PHE A 27 5.40 -18.70 3.74
CA PHE A 27 5.23 -18.14 2.41
C PHE A 27 5.17 -19.20 1.29
N GLN A 28 5.64 -20.43 1.54
CA GLN A 28 5.60 -21.49 0.53
C GLN A 28 4.17 -21.97 0.24
N LYS A 29 3.23 -21.66 1.13
CA LYS A 29 1.81 -22.01 0.98
C LYS A 29 0.99 -20.97 0.22
N ILE A 30 1.60 -19.87 -0.20
CA ILE A 30 0.89 -18.78 -0.86
C ILE A 30 0.59 -19.14 -2.32
N ASN A 31 -0.67 -19.01 -2.71
CA ASN A 31 -1.09 -19.17 -4.09
C ASN A 31 -1.07 -17.81 -4.81
N PHE A 32 -0.09 -17.62 -5.67
CA PHE A 32 0.12 -16.38 -6.44
C PHE A 32 -0.84 -16.20 -7.63
N ASP A 33 -1.79 -17.11 -7.84
CA ASP A 33 -2.91 -16.88 -8.76
C ASP A 33 -3.99 -16.00 -8.12
N ASN A 34 -3.97 -15.86 -6.79
CA ASN A 34 -4.87 -15.00 -6.01
C ASN A 34 -4.23 -13.64 -5.73
N ASP A 35 -5.08 -12.64 -5.49
CA ASP A 35 -4.63 -11.36 -4.93
C ASP A 35 -4.18 -11.57 -3.48
N ILE A 36 -3.05 -10.96 -3.10
CA ILE A 36 -2.42 -11.14 -1.81
C ILE A 36 -2.37 -9.80 -1.09
N VAL A 37 -2.91 -9.75 0.13
CA VAL A 37 -2.92 -8.55 0.98
C VAL A 37 -2.07 -8.82 2.22
N PHE A 38 -1.12 -7.93 2.49
CA PHE A 38 -0.19 -8.06 3.62
C PHE A 38 0.34 -6.71 4.09
N ASN A 39 0.92 -6.69 5.29
CA ASN A 39 1.68 -5.57 5.80
C ASN A 39 3.18 -5.85 5.65
N TRP A 40 3.97 -4.84 5.30
CA TRP A 40 5.43 -5.00 5.24
C TRP A 40 6.02 -5.30 6.61
N ASN A 41 5.50 -4.63 7.63
CA ASN A 41 5.92 -4.84 9.02
C ASN A 41 4.75 -4.64 9.99
N GLY A 42 4.85 -5.28 11.15
CA GLY A 42 3.88 -5.20 12.24
C GLY A 42 4.22 -4.10 13.24
N THR A 43 3.24 -3.28 13.59
CA THR A 43 3.44 -2.14 14.51
C THR A 43 3.80 -2.58 15.92
N THR A 44 3.08 -3.56 16.49
CA THR A 44 3.24 -3.98 17.89
C THR A 44 4.16 -5.18 18.07
N SER A 45 4.19 -6.10 17.11
CA SER A 45 5.01 -7.29 17.17
C SER A 45 6.47 -7.06 16.79
N GLY A 46 6.76 -6.00 16.03
CA GLY A 46 8.07 -5.77 15.44
C GLY A 46 8.43 -6.72 14.30
N VAL A 47 7.52 -7.61 13.90
CA VAL A 47 7.73 -8.51 12.77
C VAL A 47 7.85 -7.70 11.48
N CYS A 48 8.87 -8.02 10.68
CA CYS A 48 9.13 -7.37 9.40
C CYS A 48 9.44 -8.42 8.34
N LEU A 49 8.96 -8.20 7.12
CA LEU A 49 9.38 -8.99 5.97
C LEU A 49 10.87 -8.73 5.70
N PRO A 50 11.70 -9.76 5.54
CA PRO A 50 13.13 -9.58 5.28
C PRO A 50 13.40 -9.01 3.88
N ASN A 51 12.57 -9.34 2.93
CA ASN A 51 12.64 -8.92 1.53
C ASN A 51 11.34 -9.29 0.80
N ALA A 52 11.30 -9.11 -0.52
CA ALA A 52 10.20 -9.51 -1.39
C ALA A 52 10.48 -10.78 -2.22
N ASP A 53 11.55 -11.53 -1.94
CA ASP A 53 11.97 -12.70 -2.75
C ASP A 53 10.93 -13.82 -2.76
N TRP A 54 10.12 -13.89 -1.71
CA TRP A 54 9.02 -14.85 -1.61
C TRP A 54 7.88 -14.58 -2.61
N ILE A 55 7.82 -13.37 -3.19
CA ILE A 55 6.80 -12.98 -4.16
C ILE A 55 7.20 -13.45 -5.56
N SER A 56 6.38 -14.32 -6.16
CA SER A 56 6.61 -14.84 -7.51
C SER A 56 6.54 -13.75 -8.58
N ASP A 57 7.48 -13.75 -9.52
CA ASP A 57 7.45 -12.88 -10.69
C ASP A 57 6.32 -13.27 -11.67
N ASN A 58 5.97 -14.55 -11.71
CA ASN A 58 4.92 -15.09 -12.59
C ASN A 58 3.53 -15.06 -11.94
N ARG A 59 3.33 -14.20 -10.93
CA ARG A 59 2.04 -14.08 -10.25
C ARG A 59 0.94 -13.56 -11.17
N LYS A 60 -0.26 -14.16 -11.10
CA LYS A 60 -1.46 -13.65 -11.77
C LYS A 60 -2.22 -12.66 -10.89
N GLY A 61 -2.24 -12.92 -9.57
CA GLY A 61 -2.85 -12.04 -8.60
C GLY A 61 -2.05 -10.76 -8.37
N LEU A 62 -2.68 -9.76 -7.75
CA LEU A 62 -2.05 -8.52 -7.31
C LEU A 62 -1.42 -8.70 -5.93
N THR A 63 -0.31 -8.04 -5.68
CA THR A 63 0.27 -7.87 -4.35
C THR A 63 -0.09 -6.50 -3.81
N ILE A 64 -0.80 -6.48 -2.69
CA ILE A 64 -1.34 -5.28 -2.04
C ILE A 64 -0.69 -5.16 -0.67
N CYS A 65 0.16 -4.17 -0.52
CA CYS A 65 1.00 -3.99 0.66
C CYS A 65 0.67 -2.71 1.42
N ASP A 66 0.36 -2.85 2.72
CA ASP A 66 0.44 -1.73 3.64
C ASP A 66 1.91 -1.55 4.06
N ALA A 67 2.51 -0.47 3.61
CA ALA A 67 3.89 -0.11 3.87
C ALA A 67 4.01 1.18 4.69
N THR A 68 3.00 1.50 5.48
CA THR A 68 2.92 2.77 6.21
C THR A 68 4.15 3.07 7.06
N SER A 69 4.74 2.04 7.69
CA SER A 69 5.95 2.20 8.50
C SER A 69 7.23 1.82 7.76
N ALA A 70 7.13 1.31 6.52
CA ALA A 70 8.27 0.83 5.76
C ALA A 70 8.79 1.85 4.74
N VAL A 71 7.89 2.58 4.10
CA VAL A 71 8.26 3.59 3.09
C VAL A 71 9.18 4.64 3.71
N PHE A 72 10.32 4.88 3.07
CA PHE A 72 11.45 5.70 3.51
C PHE A 72 12.26 5.17 4.71
N ALA A 73 11.88 4.03 5.32
CA ALA A 73 12.61 3.42 6.43
C ALA A 73 13.27 2.09 6.06
N MET A 74 12.74 1.41 5.05
CA MET A 74 13.17 0.06 4.68
C MET A 74 13.36 -0.05 3.18
N ASP A 75 14.34 -0.86 2.78
CA ASP A 75 14.53 -1.20 1.37
C ASP A 75 13.40 -2.14 0.93
N MET A 76 12.75 -1.79 -0.16
CA MET A 76 11.58 -2.51 -0.68
C MET A 76 11.74 -2.71 -2.18
N ASP A 77 11.57 -3.95 -2.66
CA ASP A 77 11.50 -4.21 -4.10
C ASP A 77 10.13 -3.82 -4.65
N TRP A 78 10.03 -2.59 -5.12
CA TRP A 78 8.80 -2.01 -5.67
C TRP A 78 8.28 -2.77 -6.89
N HIS A 79 9.12 -3.50 -7.62
CA HIS A 79 8.71 -4.30 -8.78
C HIS A 79 7.87 -5.52 -8.39
N LYS A 80 7.99 -5.97 -7.16
CA LYS A 80 7.20 -7.06 -6.59
C LYS A 80 5.84 -6.62 -6.06
N LEU A 81 5.57 -5.31 -5.97
CA LEU A 81 4.40 -4.73 -5.32
C LEU A 81 3.49 -4.05 -6.32
N ASP A 82 2.23 -4.46 -6.39
CA ASP A 82 1.26 -3.92 -7.36
C ASP A 82 0.46 -2.75 -6.78
N VAL A 83 0.16 -2.79 -5.48
CA VAL A 83 -0.50 -1.71 -4.75
C VAL A 83 0.25 -1.48 -3.45
N ILE A 84 0.73 -0.27 -3.23
CA ILE A 84 1.43 0.11 -2.02
C ILE A 84 0.70 1.27 -1.39
N THR A 85 0.37 1.15 -0.11
CA THR A 85 -0.28 2.23 0.65
C THR A 85 0.60 2.67 1.81
N TRP A 86 0.64 3.97 2.04
CA TRP A 86 1.29 4.56 3.21
C TRP A 86 0.66 5.90 3.58
N SER A 87 1.13 6.51 4.63
CA SER A 87 0.71 7.83 5.09
C SER A 87 1.90 8.58 5.70
N TRP A 88 1.74 9.85 6.02
CA TRP A 88 2.84 10.75 6.36
C TRP A 88 3.31 10.68 7.82
N GLN A 89 2.56 10.02 8.71
CA GLN A 89 2.80 10.03 10.16
C GLN A 89 3.98 9.17 10.64
N LYS A 90 4.71 8.49 9.78
CA LYS A 90 5.87 7.67 10.16
C LYS A 90 7.17 8.41 9.85
N VAL A 91 7.95 7.95 8.88
CA VAL A 91 9.26 8.53 8.57
C VAL A 91 9.17 10.01 8.17
N LEU A 92 8.11 10.42 7.48
CA LEU A 92 7.90 11.81 7.11
C LEU A 92 7.56 12.71 8.30
N GLY A 93 7.24 12.16 9.48
CA GLY A 93 7.00 12.93 10.72
C GLY A 93 5.75 13.80 10.73
N GLY A 94 4.90 13.69 9.70
CA GLY A 94 3.69 14.49 9.56
C GLY A 94 2.46 13.90 10.24
N GLU A 95 1.30 14.45 9.93
CA GLU A 95 0.01 13.98 10.42
C GLU A 95 -0.49 12.77 9.62
N ALA A 96 -1.28 11.90 10.26
CA ALA A 96 -1.95 10.76 9.63
C ALA A 96 -3.17 11.18 8.77
N ALA A 97 -3.11 12.34 8.15
CA ALA A 97 -4.24 12.99 7.50
C ALA A 97 -4.42 12.58 6.03
N HIS A 98 -3.36 12.15 5.38
CA HIS A 98 -3.34 11.88 3.94
C HIS A 98 -2.81 10.48 3.66
N GLY A 99 -3.64 9.67 3.00
CA GLY A 99 -3.24 8.37 2.48
C GLY A 99 -2.60 8.52 1.10
N MET A 100 -1.46 7.90 0.93
CA MET A 100 -0.75 7.79 -0.33
C MET A 100 -0.95 6.40 -0.93
N ILE A 101 -0.98 6.32 -2.24
CA ILE A 101 -1.08 5.05 -2.96
C ILE A 101 -0.18 5.07 -4.18
N ALA A 102 0.57 3.99 -4.36
CA ALA A 102 1.28 3.71 -5.61
C ALA A 102 0.65 2.49 -6.27
N LEU A 103 0.50 2.56 -7.60
CA LEU A 103 -0.15 1.53 -8.40
C LEU A 103 0.78 1.07 -9.53
N SER A 104 0.95 -0.25 -9.67
CA SER A 104 1.65 -0.82 -10.82
C SER A 104 0.78 -0.74 -12.09
N PRO A 105 1.37 -0.86 -13.29
CA PRO A 105 0.60 -0.98 -14.52
C PRO A 105 -0.44 -2.11 -14.48
N LYS A 106 -0.11 -3.24 -13.85
CA LYS A 106 -1.01 -4.39 -13.67
C LYS A 106 -2.23 -4.04 -12.81
N SER A 107 -2.05 -3.26 -11.74
CA SER A 107 -3.16 -2.81 -10.92
C SER A 107 -4.05 -1.78 -11.64
N LEU A 108 -3.47 -0.93 -12.49
CA LEU A 108 -4.24 -0.02 -13.35
C LEU A 108 -5.08 -0.78 -14.38
N GLU A 109 -4.52 -1.83 -14.98
CA GLU A 109 -5.25 -2.73 -15.89
C GLU A 109 -6.44 -3.37 -15.15
N ARG A 110 -6.24 -3.92 -13.95
CA ARG A 110 -7.31 -4.47 -13.11
C ARG A 110 -8.42 -3.44 -12.83
N LEU A 111 -8.10 -2.18 -12.56
CA LEU A 111 -9.08 -1.11 -12.36
C LEU A 111 -9.89 -0.82 -13.62
N SER A 112 -9.32 -1.05 -14.82
CA SER A 112 -10.01 -0.86 -16.09
C SER A 112 -10.91 -2.03 -16.48
N GLU A 113 -10.66 -3.21 -15.94
CA GLU A 113 -11.43 -4.43 -16.25
C GLU A 113 -12.56 -4.67 -15.24
N TYR A 114 -12.30 -4.41 -13.97
CA TYR A 114 -13.23 -4.73 -12.89
C TYR A 114 -14.19 -3.58 -12.59
N GLN A 115 -15.45 -3.92 -12.40
CA GLN A 115 -16.47 -3.00 -11.89
C GLN A 115 -17.15 -3.64 -10.68
N PRO A 116 -17.11 -2.98 -9.50
CA PRO A 116 -17.79 -3.46 -8.32
C PRO A 116 -19.29 -3.60 -8.54
N THR A 117 -19.89 -4.63 -7.95
CA THR A 117 -21.34 -4.87 -8.00
C THR A 117 -22.13 -4.03 -7.00
N TRP A 118 -21.44 -3.32 -6.11
CA TRP A 118 -22.02 -2.42 -5.11
C TRP A 118 -21.40 -1.02 -5.21
N PRO A 119 -22.14 0.01 -4.78
CA PRO A 119 -21.61 1.38 -4.77
C PRO A 119 -20.40 1.50 -3.83
N ILE A 120 -19.27 2.00 -4.36
CA ILE A 120 -18.10 2.33 -3.55
C ILE A 120 -18.20 3.79 -3.10
N PRO A 121 -18.00 4.10 -1.81
CA PRO A 121 -17.89 5.48 -1.33
C PRO A 121 -16.88 6.28 -2.15
N LYS A 122 -17.18 7.55 -2.39
CA LYS A 122 -16.36 8.43 -3.27
C LYS A 122 -14.88 8.41 -2.92
N ILE A 123 -14.56 8.40 -1.61
CA ILE A 123 -13.18 8.41 -1.09
C ILE A 123 -12.37 7.18 -1.50
N PHE A 124 -13.01 6.05 -1.82
CA PHE A 124 -12.33 4.82 -2.23
C PHE A 124 -12.38 4.56 -3.74
N ARG A 125 -12.95 5.48 -4.52
CA ARG A 125 -13.08 5.30 -5.96
C ARG A 125 -11.80 5.72 -6.66
N LEU A 126 -11.06 4.77 -7.19
CA LEU A 126 -9.91 5.01 -8.05
C LEU A 126 -10.26 4.94 -9.54
N ALA A 127 -11.43 4.39 -9.86
CA ALA A 127 -11.94 4.30 -11.22
C ALA A 127 -13.45 4.61 -11.27
N ASN A 128 -13.90 5.09 -12.43
CA ASN A 128 -15.30 5.31 -12.73
C ASN A 128 -15.60 4.75 -14.13
N ASN A 129 -16.61 3.88 -14.25
CA ASN A 129 -16.95 3.22 -15.51
C ASN A 129 -15.73 2.58 -16.19
N LYS A 130 -14.93 1.83 -15.45
CA LYS A 130 -13.68 1.18 -15.92
C LYS A 130 -12.59 2.13 -16.43
N LYS A 131 -12.69 3.41 -16.12
CA LYS A 131 -11.64 4.41 -16.41
C LYS A 131 -11.04 4.91 -15.11
N VAL A 132 -9.71 4.86 -15.03
CA VAL A 132 -8.97 5.41 -13.88
C VAL A 132 -9.25 6.91 -13.76
N ILE A 133 -9.48 7.38 -12.55
CA ILE A 133 -9.70 8.80 -12.26
C ILE A 133 -8.32 9.46 -12.17
N GLU A 134 -7.80 9.88 -13.33
CA GLU A 134 -6.43 10.43 -13.43
C GLU A 134 -6.20 11.66 -12.56
N GLY A 135 -7.23 12.45 -12.28
CA GLY A 135 -7.12 13.66 -11.46
C GLY A 135 -6.56 13.38 -10.07
N ILE A 136 -6.86 12.22 -9.48
CA ILE A 136 -6.33 11.79 -8.17
C ILE A 136 -4.78 11.76 -8.20
N PHE A 137 -4.19 11.32 -9.31
CA PHE A 137 -2.74 11.23 -9.51
C PHE A 137 -2.10 12.54 -10.01
N LYS A 138 -2.93 13.57 -10.20
CA LYS A 138 -2.52 14.92 -10.62
C LYS A 138 -2.78 15.97 -9.53
N GLY A 139 -3.08 15.53 -8.29
CA GLY A 139 -3.30 16.41 -7.16
C GLY A 139 -4.75 16.87 -6.96
N GLU A 140 -5.72 16.33 -7.70
CA GLU A 140 -7.13 16.58 -7.40
C GLU A 140 -7.52 15.91 -6.09
N THR A 141 -8.18 16.63 -5.22
CA THR A 141 -8.64 16.15 -3.91
C THR A 141 -10.16 16.21 -3.81
N ILE A 142 -10.74 15.32 -2.99
CA ILE A 142 -12.19 15.29 -2.74
C ILE A 142 -12.62 16.50 -1.92
N ASN A 143 -11.81 16.85 -0.92
CA ASN A 143 -11.99 17.99 -0.03
C ASN A 143 -10.69 18.80 0.00
N THR A 144 -10.78 20.05 0.40
CA THR A 144 -9.61 20.89 0.64
C THR A 144 -8.68 20.21 1.66
N PRO A 145 -7.42 19.94 1.33
CA PRO A 145 -6.47 19.35 2.26
C PRO A 145 -6.10 20.34 3.35
N SER A 146 -5.59 19.85 4.49
CA SER A 146 -4.94 20.69 5.48
C SER A 146 -3.64 21.25 4.90
N MET A 147 -3.55 22.56 4.74
CA MET A 147 -2.36 23.20 4.17
C MET A 147 -1.14 23.00 5.05
N LEU A 148 -1.29 23.00 6.37
CA LEU A 148 -0.20 22.75 7.30
C LEU A 148 0.37 21.33 7.12
N CYS A 149 -0.49 20.31 7.03
CA CYS A 149 -0.03 18.94 6.78
C CYS A 149 0.68 18.79 5.42
N VAL A 150 0.26 19.54 4.40
CA VAL A 150 0.90 19.53 3.08
C VAL A 150 2.28 20.17 3.15
N GLU A 151 2.42 21.32 3.82
CA GLU A 151 3.70 22.01 4.00
C GLU A 151 4.69 21.16 4.81
N ASP A 152 4.26 20.52 5.90
CA ASP A 152 5.08 19.60 6.69
C ASP A 152 5.58 18.42 5.84
N ALA A 153 4.71 17.85 4.99
CA ALA A 153 5.09 16.76 4.09
C ALA A 153 6.08 17.21 3.02
N ILE A 154 5.92 18.42 2.46
CA ILE A 154 6.85 19.01 1.49
C ILE A 154 8.22 19.24 2.14
N ASP A 155 8.26 19.79 3.33
CA ASP A 155 9.51 20.01 4.08
C ASP A 155 10.23 18.68 4.34
N ALA A 156 9.51 17.66 4.83
CA ALA A 156 10.06 16.33 5.06
C ALA A 156 10.62 15.69 3.78
N LEU A 157 9.92 15.82 2.64
CA LEU A 157 10.38 15.31 1.35
C LEU A 157 11.63 16.06 0.85
N ASN A 158 11.69 17.38 1.04
CA ASN A 158 12.88 18.18 0.72
C ASN A 158 14.08 17.75 1.59
N TRP A 159 13.85 17.51 2.87
CA TRP A 159 14.88 16.98 3.76
C TRP A 159 15.39 15.61 3.28
N ILE A 160 14.49 14.66 3.00
CA ILE A 160 14.85 13.33 2.45
C ILE A 160 15.67 13.48 1.17
N GLN A 161 15.25 14.37 0.27
CA GLN A 161 16.01 14.61 -0.97
C GLN A 161 17.40 15.14 -0.67
N SER A 162 17.56 16.03 0.32
CA SER A 162 18.86 16.62 0.70
C SER A 162 19.86 15.62 1.26
N ILE A 163 19.39 14.52 1.86
CA ILE A 163 20.22 13.46 2.45
C ILE A 163 20.49 12.28 1.52
N GLY A 164 20.08 12.36 0.25
CA GLY A 164 20.31 11.31 -0.75
C GLY A 164 19.08 10.50 -1.15
N GLY A 165 17.87 11.06 -0.94
CA GLY A 165 16.60 10.42 -1.30
C GLY A 165 16.23 9.28 -0.33
N SER A 166 15.42 8.35 -0.80
CA SER A 166 14.96 7.20 0.00
C SER A 166 16.14 6.37 0.54
N LYS A 167 17.20 6.18 -0.26
CA LYS A 167 18.39 5.46 0.20
C LYS A 167 19.05 6.17 1.37
N GLY A 168 19.27 7.48 1.28
CA GLY A 168 19.84 8.25 2.39
C GLY A 168 18.97 8.26 3.65
N SER A 169 17.64 8.14 3.50
CA SER A 169 16.72 7.99 4.63
C SER A 169 16.81 6.60 5.28
N ILE A 170 16.95 5.54 4.48
CA ILE A 170 17.07 4.15 4.95
C ILE A 170 18.41 3.94 5.69
N ASP A 171 19.49 4.57 5.24
CA ASP A 171 20.83 4.45 5.81
C ASP A 171 20.98 5.23 7.16
N LYS A 172 20.00 6.03 7.57
CA LYS A 172 19.96 6.79 8.85
C LYS A 172 19.41 5.96 9.99
#